data_8a0c6a83ce43f6f675f1ac0625f0050a
#
_entry.id   8a0c6a83ce43f6f675f1ac0625f0050a
#
_cell.length_a   1.000
_cell.length_b   1.000
_cell.length_c   1.000
_cell.angle_alpha   90.00
_cell.angle_beta   90.00
_cell.angle_gamma   90.00
#
_symmetry.space_group_name_H-M   'P 1'
#
loop_
_entity.id
_entity.type
_entity.pdbx_description
1 polymer ?
#
loop_
_entity_poly.entity_id
_entity_poly.type
_entity_poly.pdbx_seq_one_letter_code
_entity_poly.pdbx_strand_id
1 'polypeptide(L)'
;LGAGFKKVLSAEFSGQASFDDPKLNKQAVKASRAVVDEEGVIFSSHIDGSKHRFSPEVSMSIQHELGSDIMFAFDELTSLLHPRFYQEESLERTHEWARQCLAIHQRLTNERVGKPYQQLWGVVQGAQYEDLRRHAARTLAEMDVNGQIFDGFGIGGALQKENLGTIVSWVSSELPEDRPRHLLGISEPDDLFRGVEAGADTFDCVNPSRVARNAAIYSPDGRFNITNARFKRDFTPLVDGCGCYTCTHYTRAYVHHLFKAKEILASTLTTIHNEWFTVRLVDAIRESIDNGEYSAFKEEMLGRFSGAGRANLR
;
A
#
# COMPACT_ATOMS: atom_id res chain seq x y z
N LEU A 1 -0.66 -2.42 11.68
CA LEU A 1 -1.92 -2.17 12.40
C LEU A 1 -2.28 -3.44 13.19
N GLY A 2 -2.05 -3.43 14.52
CA GLY A 2 -2.24 -4.59 15.38
C GLY A 2 -3.72 -4.91 15.63
N ALA A 3 -3.99 -6.12 16.12
CA ALA A 3 -5.34 -6.66 16.41
C ALA A 3 -6.24 -5.76 17.29
N GLY A 4 -5.66 -4.80 18.03
CA GLY A 4 -6.41 -3.81 18.82
C GLY A 4 -7.12 -2.74 17.98
N PHE A 5 -6.59 -2.39 16.82
CA PHE A 5 -7.18 -1.38 15.93
C PHE A 5 -8.44 -1.91 15.22
N LYS A 6 -8.46 -3.20 14.85
CA LYS A 6 -9.65 -3.85 14.28
C LYS A 6 -10.84 -3.91 15.26
N LYS A 7 -10.58 -4.03 16.57
CA LYS A 7 -11.63 -4.12 17.59
C LYS A 7 -12.30 -2.77 17.85
N VAL A 8 -11.57 -1.66 17.72
CA VAL A 8 -12.11 -0.30 17.80
C VAL A 8 -12.98 0.01 16.58
N LEU A 9 -12.51 -0.32 15.35
CA LEU A 9 -13.26 -0.09 14.12
C LEU A 9 -14.55 -0.94 14.01
N SER A 10 -14.57 -2.17 14.54
CA SER A 10 -15.76 -3.05 14.43
C SER A 10 -16.85 -2.77 15.45
N ALA A 11 -16.57 -2.07 16.54
CA ALA A 11 -17.55 -1.78 17.59
C ALA A 11 -18.34 -0.48 17.38
N GLU A 12 -17.88 0.43 16.50
CA GLU A 12 -18.41 1.80 16.39
C GLU A 12 -19.15 2.10 15.06
N PHE A 13 -19.14 1.19 14.10
CA PHE A 13 -19.81 1.41 12.81
C PHE A 13 -21.33 1.13 12.80
N SER A 14 -21.95 0.87 13.94
CA SER A 14 -23.40 0.64 14.04
C SER A 14 -24.21 1.84 14.55
N GLY A 15 -23.62 3.00 14.72
CA GLY A 15 -24.33 4.22 15.16
C GLY A 15 -23.69 5.48 14.58
N GLN A 16 -24.52 6.44 14.17
CA GLN A 16 -24.14 7.78 13.71
C GLN A 16 -23.36 8.53 14.82
N ALA A 17 -22.04 8.29 14.92
CA ALA A 17 -21.17 9.07 15.78
C ALA A 17 -20.60 10.24 14.95
N SER A 18 -20.81 11.46 15.39
CA SER A 18 -20.16 12.66 14.87
C SER A 18 -18.65 12.57 15.08
N PHE A 19 -17.85 12.85 14.06
CA PHE A 19 -16.38 12.84 14.10
C PHE A 19 -15.76 13.86 15.10
N ASP A 20 -16.56 14.71 15.70
CA ASP A 20 -16.13 15.75 16.66
C ASP A 20 -16.36 15.37 18.14
N ASP A 21 -16.59 14.08 18.46
CA ASP A 21 -16.77 13.65 19.86
C ASP A 21 -15.46 13.67 20.64
N PRO A 22 -15.32 14.51 21.71
CA PRO A 22 -14.10 14.61 22.51
C PRO A 22 -13.71 13.31 23.25
N LYS A 23 -14.62 12.34 23.40
CA LYS A 23 -14.34 11.05 24.04
C LYS A 23 -13.66 10.08 23.09
N LEU A 24 -14.02 10.09 21.78
CA LEU A 24 -13.36 9.34 20.72
C LEU A 24 -11.91 9.81 20.55
N ASN A 25 -11.67 11.13 20.59
CA ASN A 25 -10.34 11.72 20.53
C ASN A 25 -9.41 11.25 21.67
N LYS A 26 -9.90 11.17 22.92
CA LYS A 26 -9.11 10.68 24.04
C LYS A 26 -8.76 9.20 23.97
N GLN A 27 -9.59 8.38 23.32
CA GLN A 27 -9.32 6.95 23.14
C GLN A 27 -8.36 6.71 21.97
N ALA A 28 -8.45 7.44 20.87
CA ALA A 28 -7.51 7.39 19.77
C ALA A 28 -6.08 7.78 20.20
N VAL A 29 -5.94 8.82 21.02
CA VAL A 29 -4.65 9.25 21.60
C VAL A 29 -4.08 8.22 22.57
N LYS A 30 -4.92 7.51 23.34
CA LYS A 30 -4.48 6.43 24.26
C LYS A 30 -4.01 5.17 23.53
N ALA A 31 -4.48 4.93 22.31
CA ALA A 31 -4.11 3.75 21.52
C ALA A 31 -2.81 3.93 20.70
N SER A 32 -2.30 5.16 20.59
CA SER A 32 -1.07 5.44 19.83
C SER A 32 0.15 5.01 20.66
N ARG A 33 0.88 4.01 20.14
CA ARG A 33 2.21 3.59 20.65
C ARG A 33 3.34 4.51 20.15
N ALA A 34 3.00 5.50 19.37
CA ALA A 34 3.92 6.47 18.80
C ALA A 34 3.54 7.87 19.26
N VAL A 35 4.54 8.69 19.52
CA VAL A 35 4.40 10.13 19.84
C VAL A 35 5.03 10.89 18.68
N VAL A 36 4.24 11.78 18.08
CA VAL A 36 4.66 12.65 16.96
C VAL A 36 4.91 14.03 17.51
N ASP A 37 5.99 14.65 17.09
CA ASP A 37 6.32 16.06 17.34
C ASP A 37 6.91 16.70 16.06
N GLU A 38 7.30 17.97 16.12
CA GLU A 38 7.80 18.70 14.95
C GLU A 38 9.11 18.13 14.37
N GLU A 39 9.90 17.41 15.18
CA GLU A 39 11.19 16.86 14.77
C GLU A 39 11.10 15.39 14.28
N GLY A 40 9.97 14.70 14.51
CA GLY A 40 9.81 13.33 14.10
C GLY A 40 8.86 12.50 14.97
N VAL A 41 9.14 11.19 15.05
CA VAL A 41 8.27 10.22 15.71
C VAL A 41 9.07 9.38 16.70
N ILE A 42 8.59 9.27 17.95
CA ILE A 42 9.12 8.34 18.95
C ILE A 42 8.16 7.15 19.03
N PHE A 43 8.69 5.95 18.90
CA PHE A 43 7.92 4.72 19.05
C PHE A 43 8.69 3.66 19.84
N SER A 44 7.97 2.66 20.33
CA SER A 44 8.57 1.51 21.01
C SER A 44 8.60 0.28 20.11
N SER A 45 9.76 -0.37 20.05
CA SER A 45 9.92 -1.67 19.39
C SER A 45 8.94 -2.69 19.97
N HIS A 46 8.27 -3.43 19.11
CA HIS A 46 7.36 -4.51 19.53
C HIS A 46 8.12 -5.79 19.94
N ILE A 47 9.42 -5.85 19.67
CA ILE A 47 10.27 -7.01 19.96
C ILE A 47 10.77 -6.95 21.40
N ASP A 48 11.34 -5.81 21.80
CA ASP A 48 12.05 -5.64 23.07
C ASP A 48 11.59 -4.43 23.91
N GLY A 49 10.67 -3.63 23.36
CA GLY A 49 10.15 -2.43 24.03
C GLY A 49 11.10 -1.24 23.99
N SER A 50 12.27 -1.32 23.35
CA SER A 50 13.22 -0.21 23.22
C SER A 50 12.56 0.98 22.50
N LYS A 51 12.92 2.21 22.91
CA LYS A 51 12.42 3.42 22.29
C LYS A 51 13.34 3.85 21.15
N HIS A 52 12.73 4.16 20.02
CA HIS A 52 13.40 4.67 18.82
C HIS A 52 12.82 6.01 18.44
N ARG A 53 13.68 6.92 17.96
CA ARG A 53 13.28 8.19 17.34
C ARG A 53 13.59 8.12 15.85
N PHE A 54 12.59 8.37 15.04
CA PHE A 54 12.73 8.59 13.61
C PHE A 54 12.47 10.05 13.29
N SER A 55 13.33 10.60 12.45
CA SER A 55 13.25 11.96 11.91
C SER A 55 13.50 11.88 10.40
N PRO A 56 13.29 12.98 9.63
CA PRO A 56 13.70 13.06 8.24
C PRO A 56 15.16 12.64 8.01
N GLU A 57 16.09 13.09 8.86
CA GLU A 57 17.52 12.73 8.77
C GLU A 57 17.74 11.22 8.95
N VAL A 58 17.15 10.61 9.97
CA VAL A 58 17.29 9.17 10.24
C VAL A 58 16.67 8.35 9.11
N SER A 59 15.49 8.73 8.65
CA SER A 59 14.79 8.03 7.58
C SER A 59 15.58 8.07 6.26
N MET A 60 16.05 9.23 5.86
CA MET A 60 16.83 9.39 4.62
C MET A 60 18.16 8.66 4.70
N SER A 61 18.88 8.76 5.82
CA SER A 61 20.16 8.05 6.00
C SER A 61 19.98 6.54 5.86
N ILE A 62 18.97 5.96 6.51
CA ILE A 62 18.68 4.51 6.42
C ILE A 62 18.37 4.10 4.98
N GLN A 63 17.50 4.83 4.28
CA GLN A 63 17.12 4.50 2.91
C GLN A 63 18.30 4.62 1.94
N HIS A 64 19.18 5.61 2.12
CA HIS A 64 20.44 5.73 1.37
C HIS A 64 21.40 4.58 1.63
N GLU A 65 21.54 4.15 2.89
CA GLU A 65 22.42 3.02 3.28
C GLU A 65 21.90 1.70 2.75
N LEU A 66 20.58 1.48 2.74
CA LEU A 66 19.95 0.30 2.14
C LEU A 66 20.17 0.23 0.63
N GLY A 67 20.46 1.34 -0.02
CA GLY A 67 20.65 1.40 -1.47
C GLY A 67 19.37 1.24 -2.27
N SER A 68 18.23 1.68 -1.72
CA SER A 68 16.92 1.62 -2.40
C SER A 68 16.96 2.43 -3.69
N ASP A 69 16.43 1.90 -4.79
CA ASP A 69 16.31 2.63 -6.07
C ASP A 69 15.31 3.78 -5.96
N ILE A 70 14.22 3.56 -5.20
CA ILE A 70 13.17 4.52 -4.92
C ILE A 70 13.03 4.66 -3.40
N MET A 71 13.04 5.89 -2.92
CA MET A 71 12.85 6.25 -1.52
C MET A 71 11.61 7.15 -1.38
N PHE A 72 10.97 7.09 -0.21
CA PHE A 72 9.87 8.00 0.11
C PHE A 72 10.30 9.01 1.18
N ALA A 73 9.87 10.25 1.00
CA ALA A 73 10.03 11.28 2.02
C ALA A 73 9.32 10.86 3.32
N PHE A 74 9.89 11.24 4.45
CA PHE A 74 9.30 10.97 5.75
C PHE A 74 8.01 11.77 5.92
N ASP A 75 6.92 11.11 6.32
CA ASP A 75 5.58 11.68 6.39
C ASP A 75 4.82 11.22 7.64
N GLU A 76 3.77 11.93 8.00
CA GLU A 76 2.85 11.51 9.06
C GLU A 76 1.58 10.90 8.48
N LEU A 77 1.47 9.57 8.63
CA LEU A 77 0.24 8.84 8.30
C LEU A 77 -0.82 9.04 9.39
N THR A 78 -1.87 9.79 9.08
CA THR A 78 -3.00 9.99 9.99
C THR A 78 -4.07 8.90 9.86
N SER A 79 -4.91 8.79 10.89
CA SER A 79 -6.11 7.93 10.88
C SER A 79 -7.33 8.72 10.40
N LEU A 80 -8.30 8.04 9.79
CA LEU A 80 -9.63 8.61 9.48
C LEU A 80 -10.40 9.07 10.74
N LEU A 81 -9.98 8.64 11.93
CA LEU A 81 -10.57 9.06 13.20
C LEU A 81 -10.01 10.39 13.72
N HIS A 82 -8.94 10.91 13.13
CA HIS A 82 -8.41 12.21 13.52
C HIS A 82 -9.31 13.32 12.98
N PRO A 83 -9.63 14.35 13.82
CA PRO A 83 -10.43 15.48 13.39
C PRO A 83 -9.71 16.31 12.33
N ARG A 84 -10.47 17.10 11.57
CA ARG A 84 -9.94 17.88 10.44
C ARG A 84 -8.76 18.78 10.84
N PHE A 85 -8.87 19.49 11.95
CA PHE A 85 -7.77 20.38 12.41
C PHE A 85 -6.44 19.63 12.58
N TYR A 86 -6.48 18.37 13.08
CA TYR A 86 -5.28 17.55 13.20
C TYR A 86 -4.76 17.09 11.83
N GLN A 87 -5.66 16.84 10.86
CA GLN A 87 -5.26 16.53 9.49
C GLN A 87 -4.51 17.72 8.85
N GLU A 88 -4.97 18.93 9.10
CA GLU A 88 -4.32 20.16 8.64
C GLU A 88 -2.95 20.33 9.28
N GLU A 89 -2.85 20.20 10.61
CA GLU A 89 -1.58 20.29 11.36
C GLU A 89 -0.56 19.23 10.91
N SER A 90 -1.00 17.97 10.77
CA SER A 90 -0.13 16.88 10.31
C SER A 90 0.32 17.06 8.84
N LEU A 91 -0.51 17.70 8.02
CA LEU A 91 -0.18 17.99 6.64
C LEU A 91 0.96 19.03 6.53
N GLU A 92 0.86 20.12 7.30
CA GLU A 92 1.93 21.13 7.37
C GLU A 92 3.25 20.53 7.87
N ARG A 93 3.19 19.69 8.91
CA ARG A 93 4.35 18.95 9.42
C ARG A 93 4.94 18.02 8.37
N THR A 94 4.11 17.29 7.65
CA THR A 94 4.55 16.42 6.52
C THR A 94 5.24 17.24 5.44
N HIS A 95 4.74 18.40 5.08
CA HIS A 95 5.36 19.28 4.09
C HIS A 95 6.73 19.81 4.56
N GLU A 96 6.86 20.18 5.85
CA GLU A 96 8.15 20.59 6.39
C GLU A 96 9.16 19.44 6.41
N TRP A 97 8.74 18.24 6.81
CA TRP A 97 9.59 17.04 6.73
C TRP A 97 9.97 16.68 5.28
N ALA A 98 9.07 16.86 4.32
CA ALA A 98 9.35 16.66 2.91
C ALA A 98 10.46 17.62 2.41
N ARG A 99 10.42 18.89 2.82
CA ARG A 99 11.46 19.88 2.52
C ARG A 99 12.82 19.49 3.10
N GLN A 100 12.83 19.03 4.36
CA GLN A 100 14.03 18.52 5.03
C GLN A 100 14.58 17.28 4.30
N CYS A 101 13.70 16.34 3.88
CA CYS A 101 14.11 15.16 3.12
C CYS A 101 14.79 15.52 1.80
N LEU A 102 14.29 16.51 1.05
CA LEU A 102 14.94 16.98 -0.17
C LEU A 102 16.35 17.53 0.09
N ALA A 103 16.52 18.37 1.12
CA ALA A 103 17.84 18.90 1.48
C ALA A 103 18.82 17.80 1.90
N ILE A 104 18.37 16.85 2.70
CA ILE A 104 19.18 15.72 3.17
C ILE A 104 19.53 14.79 2.00
N HIS A 105 18.55 14.49 1.14
CA HIS A 105 18.77 13.68 -0.06
C HIS A 105 19.81 14.27 -0.99
N GLN A 106 19.74 15.58 -1.25
CA GLN A 106 20.74 16.28 -2.06
C GLN A 106 22.14 16.14 -1.46
N ARG A 107 22.30 16.36 -0.15
CA ARG A 107 23.57 16.20 0.55
C ARG A 107 24.11 14.77 0.45
N LEU A 108 23.29 13.77 0.82
CA LEU A 108 23.70 12.36 0.81
C LEU A 108 23.99 11.86 -0.60
N THR A 109 23.27 12.33 -1.63
CA THR A 109 23.53 12.01 -3.03
C THR A 109 24.91 12.54 -3.48
N ASN A 110 25.24 13.77 -3.10
CA ASN A 110 26.54 14.37 -3.41
C ASN A 110 27.72 13.65 -2.71
N GLU A 111 27.49 13.08 -1.54
CA GLU A 111 28.48 12.27 -0.80
C GLU A 111 28.70 10.87 -1.41
N ARG A 112 27.77 10.37 -2.22
CA ARG A 112 27.79 9.03 -2.82
C ARG A 112 28.48 8.99 -4.20
N VAL A 113 29.68 9.51 -4.32
CA VAL A 113 30.41 9.59 -5.59
C VAL A 113 30.55 8.19 -6.24
N GLY A 114 30.17 8.10 -7.51
CA GLY A 114 30.29 6.86 -8.31
C GLY A 114 29.27 5.77 -8.02
N LYS A 115 28.24 6.05 -7.21
CA LYS A 115 27.10 5.14 -6.98
C LYS A 115 25.88 5.54 -7.83
N PRO A 116 24.99 4.61 -8.16
CA PRO A 116 23.75 4.93 -8.87
C PRO A 116 22.91 5.98 -8.13
N TYR A 117 22.21 6.82 -8.89
CA TYR A 117 21.23 7.75 -8.33
C TYR A 117 20.06 6.98 -7.72
N GLN A 118 19.60 7.44 -6.56
CA GLN A 118 18.41 6.94 -5.88
C GLN A 118 17.32 8.01 -5.98
N GLN A 119 16.14 7.65 -6.43
CA GLN A 119 15.02 8.58 -6.55
C GLN A 119 14.42 8.89 -5.18
N LEU A 120 13.98 10.12 -4.97
CA LEU A 120 13.20 10.52 -3.80
C LEU A 120 11.79 10.95 -4.23
N TRP A 121 10.78 10.29 -3.68
CA TRP A 121 9.37 10.55 -3.96
C TRP A 121 8.69 11.23 -2.77
N GLY A 122 7.91 12.29 -3.04
CA GLY A 122 7.09 12.95 -2.03
C GLY A 122 5.84 12.15 -1.70
N VAL A 123 5.31 12.27 -0.47
CA VAL A 123 4.11 11.54 -0.03
C VAL A 123 2.95 12.51 0.16
N VAL A 124 1.93 12.37 -0.69
CA VAL A 124 0.70 13.19 -0.66
C VAL A 124 -0.25 12.63 0.40
N GLN A 125 -0.48 13.41 1.47
CA GLN A 125 -1.44 13.14 2.52
C GLN A 125 -2.71 14.00 2.34
N GLY A 126 -3.63 14.08 3.31
CA GLY A 126 -4.84 14.90 3.26
C GLY A 126 -6.14 14.13 3.54
N ALA A 127 -6.03 12.88 4.04
CA ALA A 127 -7.16 12.01 4.40
C ALA A 127 -8.23 11.92 3.29
N GLN A 128 -9.49 12.23 3.60
CA GLN A 128 -10.62 12.22 2.64
C GLN A 128 -11.07 13.61 2.22
N TYR A 129 -10.27 14.64 2.47
CA TYR A 129 -10.62 16.03 2.17
C TYR A 129 -10.01 16.44 0.82
N GLU A 130 -10.86 16.80 -0.14
CA GLU A 130 -10.43 17.18 -1.50
C GLU A 130 -9.48 18.38 -1.48
N ASP A 131 -9.83 19.41 -0.74
CA ASP A 131 -9.02 20.62 -0.62
C ASP A 131 -7.62 20.35 -0.05
N LEU A 132 -7.52 19.49 0.98
CA LEU A 132 -6.24 19.11 1.56
C LEU A 132 -5.42 18.25 0.58
N ARG A 133 -6.05 17.30 -0.12
CA ARG A 133 -5.39 16.45 -1.13
C ARG A 133 -4.82 17.27 -2.28
N ARG A 134 -5.61 18.18 -2.83
CA ARG A 134 -5.16 19.07 -3.92
C ARG A 134 -4.08 20.03 -3.44
N HIS A 135 -4.23 20.60 -2.25
CA HIS A 135 -3.20 21.45 -1.64
C HIS A 135 -1.88 20.68 -1.46
N ALA A 136 -1.91 19.49 -0.88
CA ALA A 136 -0.73 18.66 -0.69
C ALA A 136 -0.04 18.32 -2.03
N ALA A 137 -0.82 17.91 -3.04
CA ALA A 137 -0.26 17.57 -4.34
C ALA A 137 0.45 18.76 -5.00
N ARG A 138 -0.18 19.94 -5.02
CA ARG A 138 0.44 21.19 -5.55
C ARG A 138 1.69 21.56 -4.77
N THR A 139 1.62 21.57 -3.43
CA THR A 139 2.76 21.93 -2.58
C THR A 139 3.98 21.05 -2.86
N LEU A 140 3.78 19.73 -2.98
CA LEU A 140 4.88 18.79 -3.25
C LEU A 140 5.37 18.87 -4.71
N ALA A 141 4.46 19.09 -5.66
CA ALA A 141 4.81 19.23 -7.07
C ALA A 141 5.69 20.46 -7.35
N GLU A 142 5.44 21.55 -6.62
CA GLU A 142 6.15 22.84 -6.73
C GLU A 142 7.35 22.95 -5.79
N MET A 143 7.54 21.97 -4.90
CA MET A 143 8.60 22.03 -3.89
C MET A 143 9.98 21.89 -4.54
N ASP A 144 10.80 22.89 -4.34
CA ASP A 144 12.20 22.96 -4.77
C ASP A 144 13.09 23.37 -3.60
N VAL A 145 14.15 22.63 -3.38
CA VAL A 145 15.18 22.94 -2.38
C VAL A 145 16.52 22.98 -3.06
N ASN A 146 16.99 24.17 -3.38
CA ASN A 146 18.26 24.40 -4.07
C ASN A 146 18.39 23.62 -5.40
N GLY A 147 17.32 23.54 -6.18
CA GLY A 147 17.26 22.79 -7.43
C GLY A 147 16.97 21.29 -7.29
N GLN A 148 16.82 20.80 -6.07
CA GLN A 148 16.37 19.42 -5.82
C GLN A 148 14.84 19.39 -5.70
N ILE A 149 14.21 18.57 -6.51
CA ILE A 149 12.76 18.35 -6.56
C ILE A 149 12.47 16.86 -6.37
N PHE A 150 11.21 16.49 -6.15
CA PHE A 150 10.80 15.09 -6.10
C PHE A 150 10.80 14.43 -7.49
N ASP A 151 11.32 13.21 -7.58
CA ASP A 151 11.35 12.40 -8.81
C ASP A 151 9.99 11.73 -9.11
N GLY A 152 9.11 11.61 -8.11
CA GLY A 152 7.80 11.00 -8.19
C GLY A 152 6.99 11.27 -6.93
N PHE A 153 5.80 10.69 -6.84
CA PHE A 153 4.87 10.95 -5.74
C PHE A 153 4.17 9.67 -5.28
N GLY A 154 4.15 9.47 -3.96
CA GLY A 154 3.32 8.46 -3.30
C GLY A 154 1.97 9.05 -2.89
N ILE A 155 0.88 8.38 -3.23
CA ILE A 155 -0.47 8.74 -2.78
C ILE A 155 -0.75 7.91 -1.54
N GLY A 156 -0.58 8.55 -0.37
CA GLY A 156 -0.68 7.93 0.94
C GLY A 156 -2.01 8.21 1.64
N GLY A 157 -2.07 7.77 2.89
CA GLY A 157 -3.17 8.06 3.81
C GLY A 157 -4.21 6.96 3.90
N ALA A 158 -4.96 7.00 5.01
CA ALA A 158 -6.10 6.11 5.20
C ALA A 158 -7.22 6.54 4.26
N LEU A 159 -7.66 5.62 3.40
CA LEU A 159 -8.73 5.83 2.43
C LEU A 159 -9.91 4.89 2.73
N GLN A 160 -11.13 5.36 2.53
CA GLN A 160 -12.26 4.44 2.35
C GLN A 160 -12.20 3.89 0.92
N LYS A 161 -12.36 2.57 0.81
CA LYS A 161 -12.26 1.85 -0.48
C LYS A 161 -13.18 2.43 -1.55
N GLU A 162 -14.37 2.86 -1.17
CA GLU A 162 -15.38 3.44 -2.05
C GLU A 162 -14.92 4.75 -2.71
N ASN A 163 -14.08 5.51 -2.01
CA ASN A 163 -13.59 6.82 -2.44
C ASN A 163 -12.22 6.78 -3.14
N LEU A 164 -11.60 5.60 -3.26
CA LEU A 164 -10.23 5.45 -3.76
C LEU A 164 -10.02 6.15 -5.11
N GLY A 165 -10.82 5.81 -6.12
CA GLY A 165 -10.67 6.40 -7.46
C GLY A 165 -10.84 7.92 -7.46
N THR A 166 -11.81 8.44 -6.70
CA THR A 166 -12.05 9.87 -6.56
C THR A 166 -10.86 10.60 -5.94
N ILE A 167 -10.32 10.07 -4.83
CA ILE A 167 -9.18 10.69 -4.13
C ILE A 167 -7.91 10.64 -5.00
N VAL A 168 -7.65 9.51 -5.65
CA VAL A 168 -6.51 9.40 -6.57
C VAL A 168 -6.64 10.39 -7.74
N SER A 169 -7.85 10.56 -8.31
CA SER A 169 -8.10 11.54 -9.37
C SER A 169 -7.85 12.97 -8.93
N TRP A 170 -8.27 13.36 -7.71
CA TRP A 170 -7.97 14.70 -7.17
C TRP A 170 -6.47 14.98 -7.10
N VAL A 171 -5.71 13.99 -6.63
CA VAL A 171 -4.25 14.11 -6.52
C VAL A 171 -3.60 14.11 -7.89
N SER A 172 -3.95 13.16 -8.75
CA SER A 172 -3.34 13.00 -10.07
C SER A 172 -3.55 14.23 -10.98
N SER A 173 -4.68 14.93 -10.82
CA SER A 173 -4.96 16.15 -11.59
C SER A 173 -4.07 17.35 -11.23
N GLU A 174 -3.41 17.33 -10.08
CA GLU A 174 -2.53 18.40 -9.60
C GLU A 174 -1.04 18.04 -9.76
N LEU A 175 -0.72 16.77 -10.02
CA LEU A 175 0.65 16.29 -10.17
C LEU A 175 1.12 16.35 -11.64
N PRO A 176 2.41 16.62 -11.89
CA PRO A 176 2.97 16.61 -13.24
C PRO A 176 2.85 15.22 -13.89
N GLU A 177 2.54 15.19 -15.20
CA GLU A 177 2.35 13.95 -15.96
C GLU A 177 3.64 13.18 -16.22
N ASP A 178 4.76 13.86 -16.22
CA ASP A 178 6.10 13.31 -16.49
C ASP A 178 6.74 12.63 -15.27
N ARG A 179 6.05 12.60 -14.12
CA ARG A 179 6.54 11.98 -12.89
C ARG A 179 5.62 10.87 -12.41
N PRO A 180 6.18 9.70 -12.02
CA PRO A 180 5.40 8.55 -11.60
C PRO A 180 4.60 8.82 -10.32
N ARG A 181 3.43 8.18 -10.23
CA ARG A 181 2.48 8.24 -9.12
C ARG A 181 2.29 6.84 -8.54
N HIS A 182 2.67 6.67 -7.30
CA HIS A 182 2.60 5.40 -6.58
C HIS A 182 1.41 5.38 -5.64
N LEU A 183 0.53 4.41 -5.77
CA LEU A 183 -0.62 4.24 -4.87
C LEU A 183 -0.28 3.27 -3.75
N LEU A 184 -0.10 3.81 -2.54
CA LEU A 184 0.40 3.07 -1.38
C LEU A 184 -0.64 2.10 -0.79
N GLY A 185 -0.23 0.85 -0.58
CA GLY A 185 -0.98 -0.14 0.19
C GLY A 185 -2.16 -0.80 -0.52
N ILE A 186 -2.27 -0.73 -1.85
CA ILE A 186 -3.38 -1.22 -2.66
C ILE A 186 -2.96 -2.37 -3.56
N SER A 187 -3.72 -3.49 -3.55
CA SER A 187 -3.45 -4.66 -4.39
C SER A 187 -4.65 -5.54 -4.72
N GLU A 188 -5.86 -5.21 -4.27
CA GLU A 188 -7.03 -5.96 -4.71
C GLU A 188 -7.27 -5.69 -6.20
N PRO A 189 -7.58 -6.71 -7.02
CA PRO A 189 -7.69 -6.53 -8.47
C PRO A 189 -8.61 -5.40 -8.91
N ASP A 190 -9.78 -5.26 -8.29
CA ASP A 190 -10.72 -4.17 -8.58
C ASP A 190 -10.17 -2.78 -8.22
N ASP A 191 -9.37 -2.69 -7.17
CA ASP A 191 -8.75 -1.43 -6.74
C ASP A 191 -7.54 -1.07 -7.61
N LEU A 192 -6.79 -2.06 -8.14
CA LEU A 192 -5.72 -1.83 -9.11
C LEU A 192 -6.27 -1.16 -10.38
N PHE A 193 -7.36 -1.72 -10.95
CA PHE A 193 -8.00 -1.09 -12.12
C PHE A 193 -8.51 0.32 -11.84
N ARG A 194 -9.15 0.54 -10.67
CA ARG A 194 -9.60 1.89 -10.26
C ARG A 194 -8.44 2.86 -10.07
N GLY A 195 -7.33 2.40 -9.48
CA GLY A 195 -6.12 3.20 -9.30
C GLY A 195 -5.51 3.64 -10.63
N VAL A 196 -5.37 2.70 -11.58
CA VAL A 196 -4.86 2.99 -12.93
C VAL A 196 -5.76 3.99 -13.65
N GLU A 197 -7.08 3.80 -13.65
CA GLU A 197 -8.03 4.74 -14.26
C GLU A 197 -7.97 6.15 -13.65
N ALA A 198 -7.63 6.22 -12.37
CA ALA A 198 -7.48 7.49 -11.66
C ALA A 198 -6.09 8.12 -11.81
N GLY A 199 -5.14 7.47 -12.51
CA GLY A 199 -3.81 7.98 -12.84
C GLY A 199 -2.68 7.48 -11.95
N ALA A 200 -2.82 6.33 -11.28
CA ALA A 200 -1.73 5.67 -10.58
C ALA A 200 -0.92 4.77 -11.53
N ASP A 201 0.41 4.81 -11.41
CA ASP A 201 1.37 4.08 -12.26
C ASP A 201 1.92 2.83 -11.59
N THR A 202 2.16 2.87 -10.26
CA THR A 202 2.77 1.79 -9.50
C THR A 202 2.05 1.56 -8.17
N PHE A 203 2.27 0.38 -7.57
CA PHE A 203 1.54 -0.08 -6.38
C PHE A 203 2.44 -0.87 -5.46
N ASP A 204 2.13 -0.87 -4.15
CA ASP A 204 2.64 -1.81 -3.17
C ASP A 204 1.52 -2.35 -2.29
N CYS A 205 1.65 -3.55 -1.77
CA CYS A 205 0.75 -4.02 -0.72
C CYS A 205 1.22 -5.32 -0.06
N VAL A 206 1.02 -5.40 1.23
CA VAL A 206 1.22 -6.63 2.01
C VAL A 206 0.10 -7.66 1.82
N ASN A 207 -1.02 -7.31 1.18
CA ASN A 207 -2.21 -8.17 1.17
C ASN A 207 -1.99 -9.51 0.45
N PRO A 208 -1.30 -9.61 -0.71
CA PRO A 208 -1.08 -10.90 -1.36
C PRO A 208 -0.40 -11.91 -0.43
N SER A 209 0.67 -11.52 0.27
CA SER A 209 1.37 -12.37 1.23
C SER A 209 0.55 -12.60 2.51
N ARG A 210 -0.23 -11.62 2.97
CA ARG A 210 -1.09 -11.76 4.14
C ARG A 210 -2.19 -12.81 3.92
N VAL A 211 -2.89 -12.75 2.80
CA VAL A 211 -3.96 -13.71 2.48
C VAL A 211 -3.37 -15.09 2.16
N ALA A 212 -2.20 -15.17 1.55
CA ALA A 212 -1.45 -16.39 1.31
C ALA A 212 -1.17 -17.14 2.63
N ARG A 213 -0.68 -16.45 3.66
CA ARG A 213 -0.46 -17.05 4.99
C ARG A 213 -1.74 -17.58 5.65
N ASN A 214 -2.91 -17.12 5.20
CA ASN A 214 -4.23 -17.60 5.60
C ASN A 214 -4.83 -18.59 4.58
N ALA A 215 -3.98 -19.24 3.77
CA ALA A 215 -4.37 -20.26 2.80
C ALA A 215 -5.29 -19.79 1.66
N ALA A 216 -5.40 -18.47 1.42
CA ALA A 216 -6.16 -17.92 0.31
C ALA A 216 -5.26 -17.76 -0.92
N ILE A 217 -5.69 -18.35 -2.03
CA ILE A 217 -5.00 -18.38 -3.31
C ILE A 217 -5.72 -17.44 -4.27
N TYR A 218 -4.98 -16.56 -4.94
CA TYR A 218 -5.50 -15.78 -6.07
C TYR A 218 -5.58 -16.63 -7.35
N SER A 219 -6.63 -16.41 -8.11
CA SER A 219 -6.76 -16.94 -9.47
C SER A 219 -7.50 -15.95 -10.36
N PRO A 220 -7.45 -16.08 -11.70
CA PRO A 220 -8.26 -15.24 -12.59
C PRO A 220 -9.77 -15.33 -12.30
N ASP A 221 -10.22 -16.45 -11.77
CA ASP A 221 -11.62 -16.72 -11.45
C ASP A 221 -11.96 -16.44 -9.97
N GLY A 222 -11.18 -15.60 -9.28
CA GLY A 222 -11.41 -15.22 -7.89
C GLY A 222 -10.47 -15.93 -6.91
N ARG A 223 -10.76 -15.77 -5.61
CA ARG A 223 -9.96 -16.38 -4.54
C ARG A 223 -10.58 -17.67 -4.03
N PHE A 224 -9.74 -18.66 -3.73
CA PHE A 224 -10.18 -19.87 -3.06
C PHE A 224 -9.27 -20.24 -1.89
N ASN A 225 -9.82 -21.00 -0.92
CA ASN A 225 -9.04 -21.46 0.23
C ASN A 225 -8.52 -22.87 -0.03
N ILE A 226 -7.20 -23.04 -0.08
CA ILE A 226 -6.53 -24.30 -0.38
C ILE A 226 -6.73 -25.37 0.71
N THR A 227 -7.17 -25.01 1.92
CA THR A 227 -7.44 -25.98 2.97
C THR A 227 -8.78 -26.71 2.82
N ASN A 228 -9.57 -26.38 1.80
CA ASN A 228 -10.81 -27.06 1.50
C ASN A 228 -10.54 -28.54 1.17
N ALA A 229 -11.38 -29.45 1.68
CA ALA A 229 -11.21 -30.90 1.55
C ALA A 229 -11.14 -31.40 0.10
N ARG A 230 -11.77 -30.71 -0.85
CA ARG A 230 -11.71 -31.03 -2.29
C ARG A 230 -10.30 -31.08 -2.85
N PHE A 231 -9.35 -30.32 -2.27
CA PHE A 231 -7.96 -30.25 -2.71
C PHE A 231 -7.05 -31.33 -2.12
N LYS A 232 -7.54 -32.16 -1.19
CA LYS A 232 -6.76 -33.20 -0.52
C LYS A 232 -6.10 -34.19 -1.48
N ARG A 233 -6.72 -34.45 -2.64
CA ARG A 233 -6.24 -35.40 -3.67
C ARG A 233 -6.21 -34.74 -5.06
N ASP A 234 -6.08 -33.43 -5.12
CA ASP A 234 -5.97 -32.68 -6.37
C ASP A 234 -4.50 -32.50 -6.72
N PHE A 235 -4.01 -33.27 -7.68
CA PHE A 235 -2.62 -33.28 -8.13
C PHE A 235 -2.34 -32.29 -9.27
N THR A 236 -3.25 -31.34 -9.52
CA THR A 236 -3.04 -30.25 -10.47
C THR A 236 -2.30 -29.07 -9.81
N PRO A 237 -1.73 -28.11 -10.61
CA PRO A 237 -1.15 -26.87 -10.08
C PRO A 237 -2.16 -26.06 -9.28
N LEU A 238 -1.70 -25.06 -8.50
CA LEU A 238 -2.60 -24.14 -7.81
C LEU A 238 -3.54 -23.44 -8.79
N VAL A 239 -3.01 -22.97 -9.91
CA VAL A 239 -3.75 -22.37 -11.02
C VAL A 239 -3.17 -22.91 -12.33
N ASP A 240 -4.03 -23.44 -13.19
CA ASP A 240 -3.63 -24.00 -14.49
C ASP A 240 -3.09 -22.88 -15.39
N GLY A 241 -1.99 -23.16 -16.09
CA GLY A 241 -1.30 -22.20 -16.96
C GLY A 241 -0.48 -21.12 -16.22
N CYS A 242 -0.45 -21.12 -14.88
CA CYS A 242 0.37 -20.20 -14.13
C CYS A 242 1.85 -20.61 -14.17
N GLY A 243 2.73 -19.69 -14.62
CA GLY A 243 4.17 -19.90 -14.73
C GLY A 243 4.98 -19.67 -13.45
N CYS A 244 4.35 -19.42 -12.29
CA CYS A 244 5.09 -19.19 -11.07
C CYS A 244 5.80 -20.47 -10.57
N TYR A 245 6.86 -20.29 -9.77
CA TYR A 245 7.62 -21.40 -9.19
C TYR A 245 6.72 -22.44 -8.48
N THR A 246 5.74 -22.00 -7.72
CA THR A 246 4.86 -22.90 -6.99
C THR A 246 4.01 -23.76 -7.93
N CYS A 247 3.38 -23.16 -8.93
CA CYS A 247 2.51 -23.90 -9.87
C CYS A 247 3.28 -24.86 -10.77
N THR A 248 4.53 -24.54 -11.10
CA THR A 248 5.38 -25.38 -11.96
C THR A 248 6.02 -26.55 -11.24
N HIS A 249 6.10 -26.53 -9.91
CA HIS A 249 6.82 -27.56 -9.12
C HIS A 249 5.93 -28.29 -8.10
N TYR A 250 4.76 -27.73 -7.72
CA TYR A 250 3.95 -28.29 -6.64
C TYR A 250 2.47 -28.39 -7.04
N THR A 251 1.76 -29.27 -6.36
CA THR A 251 0.33 -29.53 -6.58
C THR A 251 -0.54 -28.95 -5.48
N ARG A 252 -1.83 -28.76 -5.75
CA ARG A 252 -2.83 -28.37 -4.75
C ARG A 252 -2.84 -29.33 -3.57
N ALA A 253 -2.76 -30.65 -3.82
CA ALA A 253 -2.73 -31.66 -2.76
C ALA A 253 -1.54 -31.50 -1.82
N TYR A 254 -0.36 -31.19 -2.36
CA TYR A 254 0.85 -30.98 -1.56
C TYR A 254 0.74 -29.72 -0.70
N VAL A 255 0.35 -28.58 -1.30
CA VAL A 255 0.18 -27.33 -0.55
C VAL A 255 -0.93 -27.44 0.49
N HIS A 256 -2.06 -28.13 0.15
CA HIS A 256 -3.10 -28.45 1.12
C HIS A 256 -2.55 -29.25 2.31
N HIS A 257 -1.74 -30.29 2.04
CA HIS A 257 -1.10 -31.10 3.09
C HIS A 257 -0.22 -30.25 3.99
N LEU A 258 0.63 -29.37 3.44
CA LEU A 258 1.50 -28.49 4.21
C LEU A 258 0.71 -27.58 5.17
N PHE A 259 -0.40 -26.99 4.73
CA PHE A 259 -1.28 -26.19 5.61
C PHE A 259 -1.89 -27.05 6.72
N LYS A 260 -2.34 -28.28 6.41
CA LYS A 260 -2.89 -29.19 7.44
C LYS A 260 -1.82 -29.62 8.44
N ALA A 261 -0.60 -29.82 8.00
CA ALA A 261 0.56 -30.15 8.84
C ALA A 261 1.14 -28.91 9.59
N LYS A 262 0.63 -27.69 9.30
CA LYS A 262 1.11 -26.41 9.85
C LYS A 262 2.59 -26.11 9.51
N GLU A 263 3.04 -26.56 8.35
CA GLU A 263 4.38 -26.28 7.85
C GLU A 263 4.49 -24.84 7.32
N ILE A 264 5.57 -24.15 7.69
CA ILE A 264 5.83 -22.75 7.26
C ILE A 264 5.96 -22.67 5.73
N LEU A 265 6.49 -23.71 5.09
CA LEU A 265 6.65 -23.80 3.64
C LEU A 265 5.33 -23.58 2.89
N ALA A 266 4.18 -23.93 3.47
CA ALA A 266 2.86 -23.63 2.92
C ALA A 266 2.68 -22.13 2.62
N SER A 267 2.99 -21.30 3.61
CA SER A 267 2.91 -19.83 3.49
C SER A 267 3.90 -19.28 2.48
N THR A 268 5.10 -19.82 2.42
CA THR A 268 6.12 -19.42 1.44
C THR A 268 5.67 -19.69 0.01
N LEU A 269 5.24 -20.92 -0.29
CA LEU A 269 4.81 -21.33 -1.62
C LEU A 269 3.57 -20.54 -2.09
N THR A 270 2.62 -20.33 -1.20
CA THR A 270 1.40 -19.57 -1.55
C THR A 270 1.68 -18.07 -1.69
N THR A 271 2.63 -17.51 -0.93
CA THR A 271 3.08 -16.12 -1.13
C THR A 271 3.73 -15.95 -2.51
N ILE A 272 4.65 -16.83 -2.91
CA ILE A 272 5.28 -16.80 -4.23
C ILE A 272 4.21 -16.77 -5.34
N HIS A 273 3.16 -17.59 -5.21
CA HIS A 273 2.08 -17.63 -6.19
C HIS A 273 1.26 -16.33 -6.20
N ASN A 274 0.83 -15.85 -5.03
CA ASN A 274 -0.03 -14.67 -4.96
C ASN A 274 0.69 -13.38 -5.40
N GLU A 275 1.98 -13.23 -5.05
CA GLU A 275 2.79 -12.11 -5.54
C GLU A 275 2.97 -12.17 -7.06
N TRP A 276 3.29 -13.36 -7.59
CA TRP A 276 3.35 -13.58 -9.04
C TRP A 276 2.05 -13.19 -9.74
N PHE A 277 0.90 -13.62 -9.20
CA PHE A 277 -0.41 -13.28 -9.76
C PHE A 277 -0.62 -11.76 -9.81
N THR A 278 -0.31 -11.07 -8.71
CA THR A 278 -0.51 -9.62 -8.61
C THR A 278 0.39 -8.85 -9.57
N VAL A 279 1.68 -9.22 -9.63
CA VAL A 279 2.65 -8.59 -10.57
C VAL A 279 2.21 -8.83 -12.02
N ARG A 280 1.87 -10.07 -12.38
CA ARG A 280 1.42 -10.38 -13.75
C ARG A 280 0.10 -9.70 -14.12
N LEU A 281 -0.80 -9.47 -13.16
CA LEU A 281 -2.01 -8.69 -13.40
C LEU A 281 -1.68 -7.24 -13.76
N VAL A 282 -0.75 -6.60 -13.04
CA VAL A 282 -0.32 -5.22 -13.34
C VAL A 282 0.40 -5.16 -14.70
N ASP A 283 1.25 -6.15 -15.02
CA ASP A 283 1.88 -6.24 -16.33
C ASP A 283 0.83 -6.34 -17.44
N ALA A 284 -0.19 -7.21 -17.28
CA ALA A 284 -1.27 -7.36 -18.25
C ALA A 284 -2.14 -6.10 -18.38
N ILE A 285 -2.37 -5.38 -17.30
CA ILE A 285 -3.03 -4.05 -17.34
C ILE A 285 -2.22 -3.10 -18.23
N ARG A 286 -0.90 -3.03 -18.04
CA ARG A 286 0.00 -2.20 -18.86
C ARG A 286 -0.05 -2.60 -20.33
N GLU A 287 0.11 -3.89 -20.63
CA GLU A 287 0.02 -4.42 -21.99
C GLU A 287 -1.32 -4.08 -22.65
N SER A 288 -2.43 -4.16 -21.91
CA SER A 288 -3.76 -3.82 -22.42
C SER A 288 -3.94 -2.31 -22.74
N ILE A 289 -3.25 -1.44 -21.99
CA ILE A 289 -3.21 0.01 -22.28
C ILE A 289 -2.42 0.26 -23.57
N ASP A 290 -1.23 -0.32 -23.69
CA ASP A 290 -0.37 -0.16 -24.88
C ASP A 290 -1.05 -0.65 -26.16
N ASN A 291 -1.87 -1.71 -26.05
CA ASN A 291 -2.62 -2.27 -27.16
C ASN A 291 -3.98 -1.58 -27.44
N GLY A 292 -4.42 -0.65 -26.56
CA GLY A 292 -5.74 -0.01 -26.67
C GLY A 292 -6.92 -0.91 -26.28
N GLU A 293 -6.66 -1.98 -25.53
CA GLU A 293 -7.64 -3.03 -25.14
C GLU A 293 -8.06 -2.96 -23.66
N TYR A 294 -7.65 -1.92 -22.94
CA TYR A 294 -7.81 -1.82 -21.49
C TYR A 294 -9.25 -2.06 -21.00
N SER A 295 -10.24 -1.43 -21.63
CA SER A 295 -11.64 -1.54 -21.19
C SER A 295 -12.16 -2.97 -21.29
N ALA A 296 -11.87 -3.65 -22.41
CA ALA A 296 -12.26 -5.05 -22.64
C ALA A 296 -11.56 -5.99 -21.64
N PHE A 297 -10.26 -5.81 -21.42
CA PHE A 297 -9.49 -6.58 -20.47
C PHE A 297 -10.00 -6.41 -19.03
N LYS A 298 -10.30 -5.17 -18.60
CA LYS A 298 -10.88 -4.88 -17.30
C LYS A 298 -12.21 -5.59 -17.10
N GLU A 299 -13.15 -5.48 -18.07
CA GLU A 299 -14.46 -6.13 -17.98
C GLU A 299 -14.33 -7.64 -17.87
N GLU A 300 -13.49 -8.27 -18.69
CA GLU A 300 -13.23 -9.71 -18.64
C GLU A 300 -12.66 -10.12 -17.26
N MET A 301 -11.57 -9.48 -16.84
CA MET A 301 -10.89 -9.82 -15.58
C MET A 301 -11.80 -9.65 -14.36
N LEU A 302 -12.49 -8.52 -14.24
CA LEU A 302 -13.38 -8.25 -13.11
C LEU A 302 -14.63 -9.12 -13.16
N GLY A 303 -15.17 -9.42 -14.35
CA GLY A 303 -16.26 -10.34 -14.54
C GLY A 303 -15.93 -11.76 -14.07
N ARG A 304 -14.75 -12.27 -14.43
CA ARG A 304 -14.24 -13.58 -13.96
C ARG A 304 -13.97 -13.55 -12.45
N PHE A 305 -13.21 -12.58 -11.96
CA PHE A 305 -12.77 -12.50 -10.57
C PHE A 305 -13.96 -12.37 -9.59
N SER A 306 -15.00 -11.61 -9.95
CA SER A 306 -16.19 -11.40 -9.11
C SER A 306 -17.23 -12.52 -9.26
N GLY A 307 -17.34 -13.12 -10.44
CA GLY A 307 -18.33 -14.17 -10.75
C GLY A 307 -18.10 -15.49 -10.03
N ALA A 308 -16.85 -15.94 -9.94
CA ALA A 308 -16.49 -17.21 -9.30
C ALA A 308 -16.59 -17.16 -7.77
N GLY A 309 -16.40 -15.98 -7.15
CA GLY A 309 -16.55 -15.81 -5.69
C GLY A 309 -17.95 -16.17 -5.18
N ARG A 310 -19.00 -16.02 -5.99
CA ARG A 310 -20.39 -16.39 -5.65
C ARG A 310 -20.68 -17.87 -5.89
N ALA A 311 -20.02 -18.53 -6.83
CA ALA A 311 -20.22 -19.96 -7.13
C ALA A 311 -19.48 -20.89 -6.15
N ASN A 312 -18.37 -20.43 -5.55
CA ASN A 312 -17.53 -21.22 -4.64
C ASN A 312 -17.90 -21.08 -3.15
N LEU A 313 -18.91 -20.29 -2.82
CA LEU A 313 -19.48 -20.13 -1.48
C LEU A 313 -20.75 -21.00 -1.26
N ARG A 314 -21.16 -21.82 -2.25
CA ARG A 314 -22.25 -22.80 -2.11
C ARG A 314 -21.73 -24.22 -1.97
#